data_551fdaaff5198cc4316cca81d7952c12
#
_entry.id   551fdaaff5198cc4316cca81d7952c12
#
_cell.length_a   1.000
_cell.length_b   1.000
_cell.length_c   1.000
_cell.angle_alpha   90.00
_cell.angle_beta   90.00
_cell.angle_gamma   90.00
#
_symmetry.space_group_name_H-M   'P 1'
#
loop_
_entity.id
_entity.type
_entity.pdbx_description
1 polymer ?
#
loop_
_entity_poly.entity_id
_entity_poly.type
_entity_poly.pdbx_seq_one_letter_code
_entity_poly.pdbx_strand_id
1 'polypeptide(L)'
;MPKFLRLQEGWLTVGLLALLLFSVSLSIQQAQWSEGLNILLPITIVGLLTGLVLAKINNVPRLLLDVVGLLVGFVTVILSVTSVMRDPQLVTVQDKVKDLLGRTVSWVNVAVRQDMSDDLIVFVLSLAVVAWVLAYSSAYFVFKARQLWWALVPNGIALLINLSYSMVDL
;
A
#
# COMPACT_ATOMS: atom_id res chain seq x y z
N MET A 1 -10.39 27.65 -13.84
CA MET A 1 -10.08 26.54 -12.93
C MET A 1 -9.52 27.13 -11.65
N PRO A 2 -10.01 26.73 -10.47
CA PRO A 2 -9.50 27.23 -9.20
C PRO A 2 -8.02 26.88 -9.04
N LYS A 3 -7.24 27.82 -8.49
CA LYS A 3 -5.77 27.67 -8.31
C LYS A 3 -5.36 26.38 -7.59
N PHE A 4 -6.26 25.79 -6.82
CA PHE A 4 -6.06 24.55 -6.06
C PHE A 4 -5.93 23.28 -6.95
N LEU A 5 -6.43 23.31 -8.18
CA LEU A 5 -6.39 22.19 -9.13
C LEU A 5 -5.23 22.27 -10.14
N ARG A 6 -4.40 23.29 -10.08
CA ARG A 6 -3.20 23.37 -10.93
C ARG A 6 -2.09 22.52 -10.34
N LEU A 7 -1.88 21.35 -10.91
CA LEU A 7 -0.67 20.53 -10.73
C LEU A 7 0.40 21.09 -11.65
N GLN A 8 1.58 21.42 -11.14
CA GLN A 8 2.70 21.94 -11.94
C GLN A 8 3.15 20.91 -12.99
N GLU A 9 3.06 19.61 -12.68
CA GLU A 9 3.42 18.50 -13.55
C GLU A 9 2.27 18.05 -14.49
N GLY A 10 1.08 18.60 -14.35
CA GLY A 10 -0.10 18.30 -15.17
C GLY A 10 -0.87 17.04 -14.78
N TRP A 11 -2.13 16.98 -15.22
CA TRP A 11 -3.04 15.84 -14.97
C TRP A 11 -2.60 14.56 -15.68
N LEU A 12 -1.87 14.69 -16.79
CA LEU A 12 -1.32 13.56 -17.51
C LEU A 12 -0.34 12.76 -16.64
N THR A 13 0.52 13.44 -15.89
CA THR A 13 1.46 12.79 -14.96
C THR A 13 0.73 12.03 -13.85
N VAL A 14 -0.39 12.59 -13.32
CA VAL A 14 -1.24 11.88 -12.36
C VAL A 14 -1.83 10.62 -12.99
N GLY A 15 -2.35 10.73 -14.22
CA GLY A 15 -2.91 9.59 -14.95
C GLY A 15 -1.89 8.48 -15.20
N LEU A 16 -0.68 8.83 -15.63
CA LEU A 16 0.40 7.87 -15.86
C LEU A 16 0.86 7.21 -14.55
N LEU A 17 0.99 7.98 -13.47
CA LEU A 17 1.34 7.43 -12.17
C LEU A 17 0.24 6.50 -11.63
N ALA A 18 -1.03 6.89 -11.76
CA ALA A 18 -2.16 6.04 -11.39
C ALA A 18 -2.17 4.73 -12.19
N LEU A 19 -1.93 4.81 -13.50
CA LEU A 19 -1.85 3.63 -14.37
C LEU A 19 -0.73 2.69 -13.92
N LEU A 20 0.46 3.21 -13.63
CA LEU A 20 1.59 2.42 -13.12
C LEU A 20 1.22 1.72 -11.80
N LEU A 21 0.72 2.45 -10.83
CA LEU A 21 0.36 1.92 -9.50
C LEU A 21 -0.78 0.89 -9.58
N PHE A 22 -1.79 1.14 -10.41
CA PHE A 22 -2.90 0.20 -10.59
C PHE A 22 -2.43 -1.05 -11.31
N SER A 23 -1.51 -0.95 -12.28
CA SER A 23 -0.92 -2.12 -12.93
C SER A 23 -0.20 -3.02 -11.93
N VAL A 24 0.57 -2.43 -10.98
CA VAL A 24 1.22 -3.20 -9.90
C VAL A 24 0.17 -3.90 -9.04
N SER A 25 -0.82 -3.16 -8.53
CA SER A 25 -1.84 -3.71 -7.64
C SER A 25 -2.69 -4.78 -8.32
N LEU A 26 -3.09 -4.57 -9.58
CA LEU A 26 -3.87 -5.54 -10.34
C LEU A 26 -3.05 -6.78 -10.69
N SER A 27 -1.76 -6.61 -11.02
CA SER A 27 -0.86 -7.74 -11.30
C SER A 27 -0.73 -8.66 -10.08
N ILE A 28 -0.58 -8.09 -8.86
CA ILE A 28 -0.53 -8.87 -7.63
C ILE A 28 -1.87 -9.56 -7.33
N GLN A 29 -3.00 -8.87 -7.57
CA GLN A 29 -4.32 -9.47 -7.39
C GLN A 29 -4.57 -10.64 -8.34
N GLN A 30 -4.13 -10.51 -9.61
CA GLN A 30 -4.30 -11.55 -10.62
C GLN A 30 -3.43 -12.79 -10.37
N ALA A 31 -2.32 -12.64 -9.67
CA ALA A 31 -1.48 -13.77 -9.29
C ALA A 31 -2.14 -14.71 -8.27
N GLN A 32 -3.24 -14.28 -7.61
CA GLN A 32 -4.06 -15.07 -6.69
C GLN A 32 -3.28 -15.83 -5.61
N TRP A 33 -2.16 -15.28 -5.14
CA TRP A 33 -1.32 -15.90 -4.11
C TRP A 33 -2.04 -16.12 -2.77
N SER A 34 -3.11 -15.34 -2.51
CA SER A 34 -3.91 -15.44 -1.30
C SER A 34 -5.31 -14.88 -1.54
N GLU A 35 -6.28 -15.37 -0.76
CA GLU A 35 -7.59 -14.72 -0.66
C GLU A 35 -7.44 -13.34 0.01
N GLY A 36 -8.28 -12.40 -0.41
CA GLY A 36 -8.32 -11.06 0.21
C GLY A 36 -7.42 -10.00 -0.43
N LEU A 37 -6.68 -10.30 -1.49
CA LEU A 37 -5.84 -9.33 -2.21
C LEU A 37 -6.63 -8.23 -2.94
N ASN A 38 -7.95 -8.35 -3.02
CA ASN A 38 -8.85 -7.33 -3.60
C ASN A 38 -8.80 -5.97 -2.88
N ILE A 39 -8.26 -5.93 -1.66
CA ILE A 39 -8.05 -4.68 -0.91
C ILE A 39 -6.86 -3.84 -1.41
N LEU A 40 -5.95 -4.41 -2.21
CA LEU A 40 -4.74 -3.69 -2.65
C LEU A 40 -5.06 -2.49 -3.51
N LEU A 41 -6.02 -2.62 -4.45
CA LEU A 41 -6.41 -1.51 -5.31
C LEU A 41 -7.03 -0.33 -4.55
N PRO A 42 -8.01 -0.52 -3.65
CA PRO A 42 -8.50 0.56 -2.78
C PRO A 42 -7.40 1.22 -1.95
N ILE A 43 -6.49 0.43 -1.35
CA ILE A 43 -5.36 0.95 -0.57
C ILE A 43 -4.45 1.83 -1.45
N THR A 44 -4.15 1.37 -2.66
CA THR A 44 -3.34 2.12 -3.63
C THR A 44 -4.00 3.44 -4.01
N ILE A 45 -5.31 3.45 -4.24
CA ILE A 45 -6.06 4.68 -4.56
C ILE A 45 -5.97 5.67 -3.40
N VAL A 46 -6.24 5.23 -2.17
CA VAL A 46 -6.17 6.09 -0.98
C VAL A 46 -4.74 6.59 -0.74
N GLY A 47 -3.73 5.72 -0.93
CA GLY A 47 -2.32 6.07 -0.82
C GLY A 47 -1.90 7.16 -1.83
N LEU A 48 -2.28 6.97 -3.10
CA LEU A 48 -2.04 7.96 -4.16
C LEU A 48 -2.71 9.31 -3.84
N LEU A 49 -3.99 9.30 -3.45
CA LEU A 49 -4.72 10.51 -3.11
C LEU A 49 -4.10 11.23 -1.91
N THR A 50 -3.76 10.49 -0.86
CA THR A 50 -3.08 11.03 0.33
C THR A 50 -1.74 11.66 -0.06
N GLY A 51 -0.92 10.97 -0.83
CA GLY A 51 0.35 11.49 -1.32
C GLY A 51 0.20 12.77 -2.16
N LEU A 52 -0.79 12.81 -3.06
CA LEU A 52 -1.11 13.99 -3.86
C LEU A 52 -1.54 15.19 -3.01
N VAL A 53 -2.41 14.96 -2.02
CA VAL A 53 -2.91 16.02 -1.13
C VAL A 53 -1.75 16.55 -0.28
N LEU A 54 -0.97 15.68 0.35
CA LEU A 54 0.13 16.09 1.21
C LEU A 54 1.28 16.74 0.42
N ALA A 55 1.52 16.33 -0.83
CA ALA A 55 2.51 16.96 -1.69
C ALA A 55 2.20 18.44 -2.01
N LYS A 56 0.92 18.83 -1.98
CA LYS A 56 0.50 20.22 -2.21
C LYS A 56 0.64 21.15 -1.01
N ILE A 57 0.79 20.59 0.18
CA ILE A 57 0.91 21.37 1.42
C ILE A 57 2.36 21.83 1.57
N ASN A 58 2.60 23.15 1.45
CA ASN A 58 3.95 23.73 1.51
C ASN A 58 4.26 24.41 2.85
N ASN A 59 3.23 24.77 3.64
CA ASN A 59 3.38 25.58 4.85
C ASN A 59 3.52 24.75 6.12
N VAL A 60 3.70 23.43 6.01
CA VAL A 60 3.80 22.50 7.14
C VAL A 60 5.15 21.81 7.08
N PRO A 61 5.84 21.63 8.23
CA PRO A 61 7.08 20.86 8.30
C PRO A 61 6.91 19.47 7.69
N ARG A 62 7.91 19.01 6.93
CA ARG A 62 7.90 17.70 6.25
C ARG A 62 7.59 16.56 7.21
N LEU A 63 8.19 16.57 8.38
CA LEU A 63 8.01 15.53 9.38
C LEU A 63 6.55 15.37 9.80
N LEU A 64 5.80 16.47 9.94
CA LEU A 64 4.36 16.40 10.25
C LEU A 64 3.55 15.79 9.09
N LEU A 65 3.90 16.12 7.85
CA LEU A 65 3.24 15.54 6.67
C LEU A 65 3.51 14.03 6.59
N ASP A 66 4.74 13.60 6.86
CA ASP A 66 5.11 12.18 6.87
C ASP A 66 4.37 11.43 8.00
N VAL A 67 4.25 12.01 9.19
CA VAL A 67 3.46 11.43 10.29
C VAL A 67 1.99 11.31 9.93
N VAL A 68 1.39 12.35 9.33
CA VAL A 68 -0.01 12.28 8.86
C VAL A 68 -0.17 11.19 7.80
N GLY A 69 0.75 11.12 6.83
CA GLY A 69 0.75 10.07 5.82
C GLY A 69 0.81 8.66 6.44
N LEU A 70 1.70 8.45 7.40
CA LEU A 70 1.82 7.17 8.11
C LEU A 70 0.54 6.83 8.91
N LEU A 71 -0.06 7.79 9.60
CA LEU A 71 -1.30 7.56 10.35
C LEU A 71 -2.46 7.20 9.42
N VAL A 72 -2.64 7.93 8.32
CA VAL A 72 -3.67 7.61 7.32
C VAL A 72 -3.41 6.22 6.74
N GLY A 73 -2.15 5.90 6.45
CA GLY A 73 -1.74 4.58 5.96
C GLY A 73 -2.06 3.48 6.93
N PHE A 74 -1.67 3.65 8.18
CA PHE A 74 -1.94 2.69 9.24
C PHE A 74 -3.45 2.40 9.37
N VAL A 75 -4.27 3.45 9.47
CA VAL A 75 -5.72 3.31 9.57
C VAL A 75 -6.29 2.63 8.33
N THR A 76 -5.90 3.06 7.14
CA THR A 76 -6.39 2.49 5.87
C THR A 76 -6.05 1.01 5.75
N VAL A 77 -4.80 0.64 6.00
CA VAL A 77 -4.33 -0.75 5.91
C VAL A 77 -5.04 -1.62 6.93
N ILE A 78 -5.08 -1.22 8.20
CA ILE A 78 -5.74 -2.00 9.26
C ILE A 78 -7.23 -2.21 8.96
N LEU A 79 -7.97 -1.16 8.60
CA LEU A 79 -9.39 -1.28 8.26
C LEU A 79 -9.61 -2.16 7.03
N SER A 80 -8.76 -2.05 6.02
CA SER A 80 -8.87 -2.89 4.82
C SER A 80 -8.59 -4.36 5.13
N VAL A 81 -7.53 -4.67 5.87
CA VAL A 81 -7.19 -6.06 6.24
C VAL A 81 -8.28 -6.66 7.15
N THR A 82 -8.74 -5.91 8.16
CA THR A 82 -9.82 -6.41 9.04
C THR A 82 -11.14 -6.64 8.31
N SER A 83 -11.39 -5.96 7.19
CA SER A 83 -12.59 -6.18 6.36
C SER A 83 -12.58 -7.53 5.65
N VAL A 84 -11.41 -8.11 5.39
CA VAL A 84 -11.23 -9.40 4.72
C VAL A 84 -11.22 -10.57 5.70
N MET A 85 -10.98 -10.29 6.99
CA MET A 85 -11.02 -11.32 8.04
C MET A 85 -12.46 -11.84 8.23
N ARG A 86 -12.69 -13.09 7.81
CA ARG A 86 -14.01 -13.75 7.84
C ARG A 86 -14.15 -14.74 9.00
N ASP A 87 -13.57 -14.43 10.15
CA ASP A 87 -13.71 -15.28 11.32
C ASP A 87 -15.07 -15.00 12.01
N PRO A 88 -15.96 -16.00 12.15
CA PRO A 88 -17.27 -15.83 12.81
C PRO A 88 -17.17 -15.44 14.28
N GLN A 89 -16.05 -15.71 14.94
CA GLN A 89 -15.81 -15.38 16.34
C GLN A 89 -15.41 -13.90 16.55
N LEU A 90 -14.93 -13.26 15.49
CA LEU A 90 -14.46 -11.87 15.51
C LEU A 90 -15.56 -10.92 15.03
N VAL A 91 -16.52 -10.63 15.90
CA VAL A 91 -17.69 -9.81 15.55
C VAL A 91 -17.35 -8.32 15.48
N THR A 92 -16.50 -7.84 16.38
CA THR A 92 -16.17 -6.41 16.49
C THR A 92 -14.85 -6.10 15.78
N VAL A 93 -14.77 -4.89 15.20
CA VAL A 93 -13.50 -4.40 14.59
C VAL A 93 -12.36 -4.42 15.61
N GLN A 94 -12.63 -4.12 16.87
CA GLN A 94 -11.64 -4.17 17.96
C GLN A 94 -11.07 -5.58 18.15
N ASP A 95 -11.91 -6.60 18.08
CA ASP A 95 -11.47 -8.00 18.23
C ASP A 95 -10.59 -8.42 17.05
N LYS A 96 -10.98 -8.03 15.83
CA LYS A 96 -10.18 -8.27 14.62
C LYS A 96 -8.81 -7.59 14.70
N VAL A 97 -8.76 -6.34 15.18
CA VAL A 97 -7.49 -5.61 15.34
C VAL A 97 -6.60 -6.28 16.39
N LYS A 98 -7.15 -6.73 17.51
CA LYS A 98 -6.39 -7.45 18.55
C LYS A 98 -5.86 -8.77 18.02
N ASP A 99 -6.68 -9.54 17.30
CA ASP A 99 -6.27 -10.80 16.67
C ASP A 99 -5.16 -10.56 15.64
N LEU A 100 -5.31 -9.55 14.77
CA LEU A 100 -4.30 -9.18 13.77
C LEU A 100 -2.96 -8.81 14.42
N LEU A 101 -2.99 -8.04 15.52
CA LEU A 101 -1.77 -7.71 16.28
C LEU A 101 -1.14 -8.96 16.90
N GLY A 102 -1.93 -9.84 17.49
CA GLY A 102 -1.44 -11.12 18.04
C GLY A 102 -0.77 -11.99 16.98
N ARG A 103 -1.40 -12.15 15.81
CA ARG A 103 -0.84 -12.89 14.65
C ARG A 103 0.46 -12.25 14.16
N THR A 104 0.49 -10.92 14.04
CA THR A 104 1.69 -10.19 13.59
C THR A 104 2.85 -10.40 14.56
N VAL A 105 2.60 -10.32 15.88
CA VAL A 105 3.63 -10.57 16.91
C VAL A 105 4.10 -12.02 16.86
N SER A 106 3.19 -12.98 16.72
CA SER A 106 3.53 -14.40 16.58
C SER A 106 4.37 -14.65 15.33
N TRP A 107 3.99 -14.05 14.21
CA TRP A 107 4.71 -14.16 12.95
C TRP A 107 6.14 -13.61 13.06
N VAL A 108 6.33 -12.45 13.69
CA VAL A 108 7.67 -11.88 13.94
C VAL A 108 8.51 -12.80 14.79
N ASN A 109 7.93 -13.40 15.85
CA ASN A 109 8.63 -14.33 16.71
C ASN A 109 9.06 -15.62 15.98
N VAL A 110 8.19 -16.13 15.09
CA VAL A 110 8.48 -17.30 14.25
C VAL A 110 9.58 -16.97 13.24
N ALA A 111 9.49 -15.81 12.58
CA ALA A 111 10.49 -15.36 11.62
C ALA A 111 11.87 -15.16 12.25
N VAL A 112 11.94 -14.63 13.49
CA VAL A 112 13.20 -14.51 14.25
C VAL A 112 13.81 -15.88 14.58
N ARG A 113 12.98 -16.92 14.75
CA ARG A 113 13.44 -18.30 14.99
C ARG A 113 13.79 -19.06 13.71
N GLN A 114 13.71 -18.41 12.56
CA GLN A 114 13.93 -18.99 11.23
C GLN A 114 12.95 -20.13 10.87
N ASP A 115 11.80 -20.18 11.52
CA ASP A 115 10.71 -21.08 11.16
C ASP A 115 9.82 -20.44 10.06
N MET A 116 9.13 -21.28 9.28
CA MET A 116 8.14 -20.82 8.31
C MET A 116 6.79 -20.62 9.00
N SER A 117 6.18 -19.46 8.78
CA SER A 117 4.80 -19.19 9.20
C SER A 117 3.90 -19.06 7.98
N ASP A 118 2.86 -19.88 7.93
CA ASP A 118 1.89 -19.93 6.85
C ASP A 118 0.67 -19.02 7.11
N ASP A 119 0.82 -17.95 7.92
CA ASP A 119 -0.30 -17.04 8.22
C ASP A 119 -0.60 -16.12 7.03
N LEU A 120 -1.60 -16.51 6.24
CA LEU A 120 -2.04 -15.78 5.05
C LEU A 120 -2.51 -14.36 5.35
N ILE A 121 -3.07 -14.09 6.54
CA ILE A 121 -3.54 -12.75 6.91
C ILE A 121 -2.35 -11.79 7.11
N VAL A 122 -1.26 -12.27 7.74
CA VAL A 122 -0.05 -11.46 7.91
C VAL A 122 0.64 -11.23 6.56
N PHE A 123 0.58 -12.19 5.65
CA PHE A 123 1.06 -12.03 4.29
C PHE A 123 0.26 -10.94 3.54
N VAL A 124 -1.08 -10.97 3.59
CA VAL A 124 -1.95 -9.93 3.02
C VAL A 124 -1.68 -8.56 3.65
N LEU A 125 -1.47 -8.51 4.98
CA LEU A 125 -1.08 -7.28 5.67
C LEU A 125 0.24 -6.72 5.13
N SER A 126 1.23 -7.57 4.93
CA SER A 126 2.55 -7.16 4.41
C SER A 126 2.42 -6.56 3.00
N LEU A 127 1.66 -7.21 2.10
CA LEU A 127 1.39 -6.70 0.77
C LEU A 127 0.59 -5.38 0.80
N ALA A 128 -0.37 -5.26 1.72
CA ALA A 128 -1.15 -4.04 1.89
C ALA A 128 -0.27 -2.86 2.34
N VAL A 129 0.67 -3.08 3.26
CA VAL A 129 1.66 -2.08 3.68
C VAL A 129 2.56 -1.68 2.51
N VAL A 130 3.08 -2.65 1.75
CA VAL A 130 3.91 -2.37 0.57
C VAL A 130 3.13 -1.56 -0.47
N ALA A 131 1.89 -1.94 -0.79
CA ALA A 131 1.05 -1.21 -1.73
C ALA A 131 0.80 0.25 -1.28
N TRP A 132 0.53 0.46 0.02
CA TRP A 132 0.41 1.80 0.59
C TRP A 132 1.69 2.61 0.43
N VAL A 133 2.83 2.05 0.86
CA VAL A 133 4.13 2.74 0.81
C VAL A 133 4.49 3.09 -0.62
N LEU A 134 4.31 2.18 -1.58
CA LEU A 134 4.56 2.43 -3.00
C LEU A 134 3.68 3.55 -3.54
N ALA A 135 2.39 3.54 -3.23
CA ALA A 135 1.46 4.55 -3.73
C ALA A 135 1.74 5.93 -3.13
N TYR A 136 1.88 6.01 -1.80
CA TYR A 136 2.15 7.26 -1.08
C TYR A 136 3.49 7.86 -1.47
N SER A 137 4.58 7.06 -1.43
CA SER A 137 5.92 7.53 -1.74
C SER A 137 6.06 7.95 -3.20
N SER A 138 5.46 7.20 -4.13
CA SER A 138 5.49 7.56 -5.55
C SER A 138 4.83 8.91 -5.81
N ALA A 139 3.66 9.17 -5.22
CA ALA A 139 3.01 10.47 -5.33
C ALA A 139 3.88 11.59 -4.72
N TYR A 140 4.47 11.34 -3.56
CA TYR A 140 5.36 12.30 -2.91
C TYR A 140 6.59 12.61 -3.77
N PHE A 141 7.30 11.58 -4.26
CA PHE A 141 8.51 11.78 -5.05
C PHE A 141 8.25 12.45 -6.39
N VAL A 142 7.14 12.13 -7.06
CA VAL A 142 6.78 12.76 -8.33
C VAL A 142 6.39 14.23 -8.13
N PHE A 143 5.49 14.53 -7.19
CA PHE A 143 4.85 15.84 -7.10
C PHE A 143 5.51 16.80 -6.10
N LYS A 144 6.26 16.30 -5.11
CA LYS A 144 6.96 17.12 -4.13
C LYS A 144 8.46 17.19 -4.38
N ALA A 145 9.10 16.04 -4.54
CA ALA A 145 10.55 15.96 -4.71
C ALA A 145 11.00 16.08 -6.17
N ARG A 146 10.08 15.94 -7.14
CA ARG A 146 10.34 15.96 -8.60
C ARG A 146 11.38 14.93 -9.04
N GLN A 147 11.36 13.78 -8.42
CA GLN A 147 12.29 12.67 -8.65
C GLN A 147 11.55 11.43 -9.14
N LEU A 148 11.28 11.37 -10.44
CA LEU A 148 10.51 10.29 -11.07
C LEU A 148 11.10 8.90 -10.85
N TRP A 149 12.42 8.78 -10.80
CA TRP A 149 13.09 7.48 -10.62
C TRP A 149 12.73 6.78 -9.32
N TRP A 150 12.52 7.54 -8.23
CA TRP A 150 12.10 6.98 -6.95
C TRP A 150 10.65 6.45 -6.95
N ALA A 151 9.87 6.82 -7.95
CA ALA A 151 8.56 6.21 -8.18
C ALA A 151 8.66 5.02 -9.15
N LEU A 152 9.40 5.16 -10.25
CA LEU A 152 9.47 4.13 -11.31
C LEU A 152 10.20 2.87 -10.86
N VAL A 153 11.37 3.02 -10.21
CA VAL A 153 12.23 1.87 -9.87
C VAL A 153 11.57 0.93 -8.86
N PRO A 154 11.03 1.38 -7.71
CA PRO A 154 10.39 0.46 -6.77
C PRO A 154 9.16 -0.24 -7.35
N ASN A 155 8.33 0.48 -8.10
CA ASN A 155 7.15 -0.10 -8.75
C ASN A 155 7.54 -1.08 -9.86
N GLY A 156 8.57 -0.78 -10.63
CA GLY A 156 9.13 -1.70 -11.64
C GLY A 156 9.68 -2.98 -11.01
N ILE A 157 10.40 -2.86 -9.90
CA ILE A 157 10.90 -4.03 -9.14
C ILE A 157 9.71 -4.86 -8.63
N ALA A 158 8.69 -4.23 -8.06
CA ALA A 158 7.50 -4.95 -7.58
C ALA A 158 6.82 -5.74 -8.71
N LEU A 159 6.69 -5.16 -9.91
CA LEU A 159 6.14 -5.86 -11.08
C LEU A 159 7.04 -7.02 -11.52
N LEU A 160 8.36 -6.83 -11.57
CA LEU A 160 9.30 -7.89 -11.97
C LEU A 160 9.28 -9.07 -11.00
N ILE A 161 9.26 -8.78 -9.69
CA ILE A 161 9.14 -9.83 -8.66
C ILE A 161 7.84 -10.60 -8.88
N ASN A 162 6.70 -9.91 -9.02
CA ASN A 162 5.42 -10.54 -9.23
C ASN A 162 5.41 -11.42 -10.49
N LEU A 163 5.98 -10.94 -11.60
CA LEU A 163 6.07 -11.69 -12.84
C LEU A 163 6.95 -12.94 -12.70
N SER A 164 8.08 -12.84 -12.00
CA SER A 164 9.00 -13.97 -11.82
C SER A 164 8.35 -15.11 -11.05
N TYR A 165 7.50 -14.82 -10.07
CA TYR A 165 6.76 -15.84 -9.33
C TYR A 165 5.59 -16.42 -10.12
N SER A 166 4.89 -15.62 -10.94
CA SER A 166 3.76 -16.11 -11.73
C SER A 166 4.19 -17.02 -12.91
N MET A 167 5.46 -16.95 -13.35
CA MET A 167 6.00 -17.82 -14.41
C MET A 167 6.46 -19.21 -13.91
N VAL A 168 6.58 -19.40 -12.61
CA VAL A 168 7.04 -20.68 -12.03
C VAL A 168 5.90 -21.69 -11.97
N ASP A 169 4.65 -21.22 -12.01
CA ASP A 169 3.44 -22.07 -11.93
C ASP A 169 2.87 -22.46 -13.31
N LEU A 170 3.61 -22.22 -14.40
CA LEU A 170 3.30 -22.66 -15.78
C LEU A 170 4.18 -23.84 -16.18
#